data_86b14f1a62e64c89ab18441fbfe7585c
#
_entry.id   86b14f1a62e64c89ab18441fbfe7585c
#
_cell.length_a   1.000
_cell.length_b   1.000
_cell.length_c   1.000
_cell.angle_alpha   90.00
_cell.angle_beta   90.00
_cell.angle_gamma   90.00
#
_symmetry.space_group_name_H-M   'P 1'
#
loop_
_entity.id
_entity.type
_entity.pdbx_description
1 polymer ?
#
loop_
_entity_poly.entity_id
_entity_poly.type
_entity_poly.pdbx_seq_one_letter_code
_entity_poly.pdbx_strand_id
1 'polypeptide(L)'
;MKHGHFAHIEKETLENTDYRRVLYTGEHSQLVLMSILPGEDIGEEVHTVDQFFRIEQGVAEVFIGETEYTAEDGDVFIVPAG
;
A
#
# COMPACT_ATOMS: atom_id res chain seq x y z
N MET A 1 -15.85 -5.90 21.52
CA MET A 1 -16.21 -4.68 20.79
C MET A 1 -15.22 -4.42 19.67
N LYS A 2 -15.72 -4.00 18.53
CA LYS A 2 -14.87 -3.64 17.40
C LYS A 2 -14.61 -2.15 17.41
N HIS A 3 -13.38 -1.78 17.14
CA HIS A 3 -12.95 -0.40 17.06
C HIS A 3 -12.60 -0.07 15.62
N GLY A 4 -12.89 1.13 15.19
CA GLY A 4 -12.44 1.60 13.91
C GLY A 4 -11.15 2.39 14.04
N HIS A 5 -10.70 2.95 12.95
CA HIS A 5 -9.51 3.78 12.90
C HIS A 5 -9.76 4.99 12.00
N PHE A 6 -9.29 6.14 12.45
CA PHE A 6 -9.31 7.37 11.66
C PHE A 6 -7.87 7.87 11.50
N ALA A 7 -7.52 8.27 10.30
CA ALA A 7 -6.18 8.78 10.04
C ALA A 7 -6.21 9.87 8.98
N HIS A 8 -5.30 10.84 9.08
CA HIS A 8 -4.98 11.74 8.00
C HIS A 8 -3.96 11.05 7.11
N ILE A 9 -4.43 10.15 6.26
CA ILE A 9 -3.58 9.16 5.61
C ILE A 9 -2.49 9.75 4.71
N GLU A 10 -2.81 10.77 3.94
CA GLU A 10 -1.81 11.41 3.09
C GLU A 10 -0.69 12.01 3.92
N LYS A 11 -1.04 12.79 4.92
CA LYS A 11 -0.07 13.44 5.80
C LYS A 11 0.81 12.43 6.50
N GLU A 12 0.21 11.41 7.11
CA GLU A 12 0.96 10.39 7.86
C GLU A 12 1.85 9.57 6.95
N THR A 13 1.40 9.28 5.73
CA THR A 13 2.19 8.54 4.75
C THR A 13 3.41 9.36 4.31
N LEU A 14 3.22 10.66 4.04
CA LEU A 14 4.31 11.54 3.62
C LEU A 14 5.35 11.75 4.72
N GLU A 15 4.93 11.68 5.98
CA GLU A 15 5.83 11.81 7.13
C GLU A 15 6.53 10.49 7.51
N ASN A 16 6.01 9.36 7.02
CA ASN A 16 6.57 8.05 7.35
C ASN A 16 7.92 7.81 6.68
N THR A 17 8.90 7.38 7.44
CA THR A 17 10.23 7.02 6.95
C THR A 17 10.53 5.53 7.07
N ASP A 18 9.65 4.77 7.69
CA ASP A 18 9.80 3.34 7.83
C ASP A 18 9.41 2.60 6.56
N TYR A 19 10.15 1.55 6.22
CA TYR A 19 9.80 0.72 5.07
C TYR A 19 8.36 0.21 5.20
N ARG A 20 7.99 -0.24 6.38
CA ARG A 20 6.65 -0.77 6.66
C ARG A 20 6.23 -0.39 8.08
N ARG A 21 5.12 0.31 8.18
CA ARG A 21 4.56 0.70 9.47
C ARG A 21 3.08 0.36 9.53
N VAL A 22 2.71 -0.53 10.43
CA VAL A 22 1.31 -0.92 10.63
C VAL A 22 0.61 0.13 11.48
N LEU A 23 -0.43 0.76 10.94
CA LEU A 23 -1.24 1.73 11.68
C LEU A 23 -2.40 1.08 12.41
N TYR A 24 -3.02 0.09 11.79
CA TYR A 24 -4.22 -0.51 12.34
C TYR A 24 -4.35 -1.95 11.84
N THR A 25 -4.71 -2.84 12.74
CA THR A 25 -5.04 -4.22 12.39
C THR A 25 -6.45 -4.52 12.87
N GLY A 26 -7.34 -4.75 11.93
CA GLY A 26 -8.71 -5.17 12.21
C GLY A 26 -8.88 -6.66 11.98
N GLU A 27 -10.09 -7.13 12.16
CA GLU A 27 -10.44 -8.54 11.96
C GLU A 27 -10.30 -8.93 10.48
N HIS A 28 -10.66 -8.03 9.58
CA HIS A 28 -10.73 -8.31 8.14
C HIS A 28 -9.82 -7.44 7.28
N SER A 29 -9.11 -6.50 7.88
CA SER A 29 -8.25 -5.59 7.14
C SER A 29 -7.09 -5.09 8.00
N GLN A 30 -6.06 -4.62 7.33
CA GLN A 30 -4.90 -4.01 7.99
C GLN A 30 -4.49 -2.79 7.18
N LEU A 31 -4.24 -1.69 7.88
CA LEU A 31 -3.76 -0.45 7.27
C LEU A 31 -2.27 -0.30 7.52
N VAL A 32 -1.51 -0.23 6.45
CA VAL A 32 -0.05 -0.18 6.50
C VAL A 32 0.46 1.00 5.70
N LEU A 33 1.39 1.75 6.25
CA LEU A 33 2.15 2.77 5.54
C LEU A 33 3.47 2.17 5.08
N MET A 34 3.92 2.58 3.89
CA MET A 34 5.20 2.13 3.35
C MET A 34 5.98 3.30 2.79
N SER A 35 7.28 3.30 3.03
CA SER A 35 8.23 4.22 2.43
C SER A 35 9.29 3.39 1.69
N ILE A 36 9.28 3.47 0.38
CA ILE A 36 10.16 2.68 -0.49
C ILE A 36 11.11 3.64 -1.19
N LEU A 37 12.40 3.40 -1.05
CA LEU A 37 13.41 4.24 -1.69
C LEU A 37 13.45 3.98 -3.20
N PRO A 38 13.86 4.98 -3.99
CA PRO A 38 14.01 4.80 -5.43
C PRO A 38 14.91 3.60 -5.74
N GLY A 39 14.50 2.79 -6.69
CA GLY A 39 15.25 1.60 -7.10
C GLY A 39 14.98 0.36 -6.25
N GLU A 40 14.28 0.49 -5.13
CA GLU A 40 13.87 -0.66 -4.33
C GLU A 40 12.54 -1.21 -4.83
N ASP A 41 12.31 -2.49 -4.58
CA ASP A 41 11.05 -3.10 -4.93
C ASP A 41 10.53 -3.95 -3.76
N ILE A 42 9.23 -4.22 -3.77
CA ILE A 42 8.57 -5.01 -2.72
C ILE A 42 8.75 -6.50 -2.98
N GLY A 43 9.03 -6.86 -4.23
CA GLY A 43 9.08 -8.24 -4.66
C GLY A 43 7.71 -8.77 -5.07
N GLU A 44 7.68 -10.04 -5.47
CA GLU A 44 6.46 -10.71 -5.85
C GLU A 44 5.71 -11.18 -4.61
N GLU A 45 4.44 -10.84 -4.52
CA GLU A 45 3.60 -11.23 -3.39
C GLU A 45 2.34 -11.94 -3.88
N VAL A 46 1.98 -13.00 -3.17
CA VAL A 46 0.73 -13.72 -3.38
C VAL A 46 0.03 -13.83 -2.03
N HIS A 47 -1.20 -13.34 -1.97
CA HIS A 47 -1.98 -13.33 -0.73
C HIS A 47 -3.34 -13.98 -0.93
N THR A 48 -3.95 -14.37 0.17
CA THR A 48 -5.29 -14.97 0.17
C THR A 48 -6.42 -13.94 0.17
N VAL A 49 -6.06 -12.67 0.24
CA VAL A 49 -7.02 -11.55 0.23
C VAL A 49 -6.59 -10.52 -0.80
N ASP A 50 -7.52 -9.67 -1.19
CA ASP A 50 -7.21 -8.55 -2.06
C ASP A 50 -6.39 -7.52 -1.31
N GLN A 51 -5.49 -6.85 -2.01
CA GLN A 51 -4.68 -5.78 -1.46
C GLN A 51 -4.98 -4.47 -2.18
N PHE A 52 -5.22 -3.43 -1.39
CA PHE A 52 -5.46 -2.08 -1.89
C PHE A 52 -4.21 -1.24 -1.64
N PHE A 53 -3.74 -0.55 -2.69
CA PHE A 53 -2.58 0.33 -2.61
C PHE A 53 -2.96 1.71 -3.12
N ARG A 54 -2.50 2.73 -2.42
CA ARG A 54 -2.61 4.11 -2.87
C ARG A 54 -1.22 4.76 -2.83
N ILE A 55 -0.84 5.41 -3.92
CA ILE A 55 0.42 6.15 -3.99
C ILE A 55 0.17 7.58 -3.48
N GLU A 56 0.80 7.94 -2.38
CA GLU A 56 0.71 9.31 -1.87
C GLU A 56 1.77 10.22 -2.49
N GLN A 57 2.95 9.67 -2.76
CA GLN A 57 4.02 10.43 -3.41
C GLN A 57 4.95 9.48 -4.16
N GLY A 58 5.32 9.85 -5.38
CA GLY A 58 6.29 9.13 -6.17
C GLY A 58 5.69 8.42 -7.37
N VAL A 59 6.52 7.64 -8.04
CA VAL A 59 6.14 6.86 -9.21
C VAL A 59 6.59 5.42 -9.00
N ALA A 60 5.71 4.47 -9.28
CA ALA A 60 6.00 3.05 -9.15
C ALA A 60 5.55 2.30 -10.41
N GLU A 61 6.34 1.32 -10.82
CA GLU A 61 5.93 0.35 -11.82
C GLU A 61 5.27 -0.82 -11.11
N VAL A 62 4.07 -1.16 -11.55
CA VAL A 62 3.25 -2.17 -10.90
C VAL A 62 2.87 -3.25 -11.91
N PHE A 63 3.12 -4.50 -11.55
CA PHE A 63 2.72 -5.65 -12.36
C PHE A 63 1.60 -6.40 -11.64
N ILE A 64 0.45 -6.50 -12.30
CA ILE A 64 -0.69 -7.27 -11.80
C ILE A 64 -0.96 -8.36 -12.85
N GLY A 65 -0.60 -9.60 -12.51
CA GLY A 65 -0.58 -10.66 -13.51
C GLY A 65 0.42 -10.33 -14.61
N GLU A 66 -0.07 -10.24 -15.85
CA GLU A 66 0.76 -9.91 -17.02
C GLU A 66 0.64 -8.44 -17.43
N THR A 67 -0.14 -7.65 -16.72
CA THR A 67 -0.36 -6.25 -17.06
C THR A 67 0.54 -5.34 -16.24
N GLU A 68 1.21 -4.41 -16.93
CA GLU A 68 2.06 -3.41 -16.31
C GLU A 68 1.34 -2.08 -16.23
N TYR A 69 1.45 -1.42 -15.08
CA TYR A 69 0.91 -0.08 -14.85
C TYR A 69 2.00 0.82 -14.30
N THR A 70 1.93 2.10 -14.62
CA THR A 70 2.74 3.13 -13.97
C THR A 70 1.81 3.90 -13.03
N ALA A 71 2.03 3.77 -11.74
CA ALA A 71 1.25 4.46 -10.72
C ALA A 71 2.02 5.66 -10.18
N GLU A 72 1.33 6.77 -10.00
CA GLU A 72 1.93 8.01 -9.49
C GLU A 72 1.04 8.65 -8.43
N ASP A 73 1.40 9.83 -7.95
CA ASP A 73 0.68 10.52 -6.87
C ASP A 73 -0.84 10.48 -7.06
N GLY A 74 -1.54 9.99 -6.06
CA GLY A 74 -2.98 9.91 -6.06
C GLY A 74 -3.57 8.69 -6.74
N ASP A 75 -2.74 7.84 -7.35
CA ASP A 75 -3.23 6.63 -8.02
C ASP A 75 -3.47 5.51 -7.03
N VAL A 76 -4.41 4.66 -7.39
CA VAL A 76 -4.79 3.47 -6.62
C VAL A 76 -4.63 2.25 -7.50
N PHE A 77 -4.13 1.17 -6.92
CA PHE A 77 -4.21 -0.13 -7.59
C PHE A 77 -4.62 -1.20 -6.58
N ILE A 78 -5.27 -2.23 -7.11
CA ILE A 78 -5.74 -3.35 -6.30
C ILE A 78 -5.14 -4.62 -6.88
N VAL A 79 -4.51 -5.40 -6.00
CA VAL A 79 -3.97 -6.71 -6.36
C VAL A 79 -4.94 -7.74 -5.83
N PRO A 80 -5.64 -8.47 -6.72
CA PRO A 80 -6.60 -9.48 -6.28
C PRO A 80 -5.94 -10.65 -5.59
N ALA A 81 -6.70 -11.35 -4.76
CA ALA A 81 -6.27 -12.57 -4.08
C ALA A 81 -5.84 -13.63 -5.08
N GLY A 82 -4.77 -14.33 -4.78
CA GLY A 82 -4.29 -15.45 -5.59
C GLY A 82 -3.20 -15.18 -6.58
#